data_4d312665813e3e80173670ad1d228760
#
_entry.id   4d312665813e3e80173670ad1d228760
#
_cell.length_a   1.000
_cell.length_b   1.000
_cell.length_c   1.000
_cell.angle_alpha   90.00
_cell.angle_beta   90.00
_cell.angle_gamma   90.00
#
_symmetry.space_group_name_H-M   'P 1'
#
loop_
_entity.id
_entity.type
_entity.pdbx_description
1 polymer ?
#
loop_
_entity_poly.entity_id
_entity_poly.type
_entity_poly.pdbx_seq_one_letter_code
_entity_poly.pdbx_strand_id
1 'polypeptide(L)'
;MNHSQTQDAGQVVRTVRPGAPSPVVLVCEHASAFMPASFDNLGLSEDVRRSHVAWDPGALGVAEALSALLDATLVASGISRLLYDCNRPPEAEGAMPARSEIYDIPGNVGLTEAQRKARTDAFYRPFRAAVGAALGSRRVGGYAHLRPRPPA
;
A
#
# COMPACT_ATOMS: atom_id res chain seq x y z
N MET A 1 -25.51 0.68 -14.23
CA MET A 1 -25.36 -0.41 -13.24
C MET A 1 -24.36 0.02 -12.19
N ASN A 2 -24.87 0.36 -11.01
CA ASN A 2 -24.03 0.81 -9.89
C ASN A 2 -23.21 -0.37 -9.36
N HIS A 3 -21.92 -0.40 -9.64
CA HIS A 3 -21.00 -1.21 -8.84
C HIS A 3 -20.87 -0.52 -7.50
N SER A 4 -21.62 -1.04 -6.55
CA SER A 4 -21.55 -0.69 -5.13
C SER A 4 -20.11 -0.92 -4.68
N GLN A 5 -19.34 0.15 -4.55
CA GLN A 5 -18.09 0.14 -3.81
C GLN A 5 -18.44 0.08 -2.32
N THR A 6 -18.84 -1.07 -1.85
CA THR A 6 -18.65 -1.42 -0.44
C THR A 6 -17.14 -1.57 -0.26
N GLN A 7 -16.45 -0.45 -0.02
CA GLN A 7 -15.11 -0.50 0.55
C GLN A 7 -15.26 -1.25 1.87
N ASP A 8 -14.67 -2.43 1.95
CA ASP A 8 -14.50 -3.17 3.19
C ASP A 8 -13.74 -2.28 4.17
N ALA A 9 -14.50 -1.52 4.95
CA ALA A 9 -13.99 -0.58 5.94
C ALA A 9 -13.31 -1.40 7.04
N GLY A 10 -12.02 -1.66 6.91
CA GLY A 10 -11.25 -2.30 7.95
C GLY A 10 -10.10 -3.21 7.54
N GLN A 11 -9.99 -3.59 6.30
CA GLN A 11 -8.86 -4.44 5.87
C GLN A 11 -7.63 -3.59 5.55
N VAL A 12 -6.60 -3.69 6.40
CA VAL A 12 -5.30 -3.01 6.17
C VAL A 12 -4.62 -3.49 4.89
N VAL A 13 -4.83 -4.76 4.54
CA VAL A 13 -4.26 -5.42 3.35
C VAL A 13 -5.33 -6.28 2.70
N ARG A 14 -5.44 -6.20 1.39
CA ARG A 14 -6.30 -7.06 0.58
C ARG A 14 -5.46 -7.91 -0.36
N THR A 15 -5.69 -9.23 -0.34
CA THR A 15 -5.09 -10.15 -1.31
C THR A 15 -6.18 -10.68 -2.25
N VAL A 16 -5.99 -10.46 -3.55
CA VAL A 16 -6.88 -10.92 -4.61
C VAL A 16 -6.23 -12.11 -5.31
N ARG A 17 -7.00 -13.15 -5.60
CA ARG A 17 -6.53 -14.40 -6.23
C ARG A 17 -5.30 -14.99 -5.52
N PRO A 18 -5.37 -15.27 -4.20
CA PRO A 18 -4.26 -15.89 -3.49
C PRO A 18 -3.95 -17.27 -4.13
N GLY A 19 -2.67 -17.55 -4.34
CA GLY A 19 -2.25 -18.82 -4.94
C GLY A 19 -2.50 -18.94 -6.45
N ALA A 20 -2.80 -17.83 -7.14
CA ALA A 20 -2.95 -17.82 -8.60
C ALA A 20 -1.70 -18.39 -9.31
N PRO A 21 -1.84 -19.10 -10.45
CA PRO A 21 -0.75 -19.86 -11.06
C PRO A 21 0.28 -18.98 -11.79
N SER A 22 -0.05 -17.73 -12.11
CA SER A 22 0.87 -16.83 -12.79
C SER A 22 2.18 -16.63 -12.02
N PRO A 23 3.34 -16.58 -12.67
CA PRO A 23 4.61 -16.25 -12.01
C PRO A 23 4.69 -14.78 -11.56
N VAL A 24 3.76 -13.94 -12.02
CA VAL A 24 3.70 -12.52 -11.68
C VAL A 24 2.95 -12.32 -10.35
N VAL A 25 3.46 -11.45 -9.48
CA VAL A 25 2.72 -10.85 -8.36
C VAL A 25 2.52 -9.38 -8.66
N LEU A 26 1.29 -8.93 -8.52
CA LEU A 26 0.93 -7.52 -8.63
C LEU A 26 0.89 -6.92 -7.23
N VAL A 27 1.40 -5.72 -7.08
CA VAL A 27 1.40 -4.98 -5.82
C VAL A 27 0.86 -3.58 -6.08
N CYS A 28 -0.09 -3.14 -5.24
CA CYS A 28 -0.70 -1.81 -5.32
C CYS A 28 -0.66 -1.16 -3.95
N GLU A 29 0.37 -0.36 -3.69
CA GLU A 29 0.61 0.27 -2.39
C GLU A 29 -0.33 1.44 -2.11
N HIS A 30 -0.74 2.16 -3.16
CA HIS A 30 -1.56 3.37 -3.04
C HIS A 30 -3.01 3.13 -3.51
N ALA A 31 -3.55 1.97 -3.15
CA ALA A 31 -4.84 1.49 -3.65
C ALA A 31 -6.06 2.14 -3.00
N SER A 32 -5.90 2.81 -1.87
CA SER A 32 -7.02 3.29 -1.04
C SER A 32 -6.76 4.65 -0.42
N ALA A 33 -7.81 5.46 -0.33
CA ALA A 33 -7.83 6.71 0.44
C ALA A 33 -8.33 6.52 1.89
N PHE A 34 -8.62 5.29 2.30
CA PHE A 34 -9.22 5.00 3.60
C PHE A 34 -8.29 5.36 4.77
N MET A 35 -8.87 5.98 5.78
CA MET A 35 -8.23 6.27 7.07
C MET A 35 -9.15 5.81 8.19
N PRO A 36 -8.68 4.98 9.15
CA PRO A 36 -9.47 4.64 10.32
C PRO A 36 -9.87 5.88 11.12
N ALA A 37 -11.07 5.88 11.70
CA ALA A 37 -11.61 7.03 12.43
C ALA A 37 -10.72 7.49 13.60
N SER A 38 -9.95 6.57 14.19
CA SER A 38 -9.00 6.87 15.28
C SER A 38 -7.88 7.84 14.89
N PHE A 39 -7.67 8.08 13.60
CA PHE A 39 -6.66 9.03 13.11
C PHE A 39 -7.22 10.42 12.81
N ASP A 40 -8.52 10.64 13.08
CA ASP A 40 -9.19 11.94 12.85
C ASP A 40 -8.83 12.58 11.50
N ASN A 41 -8.86 11.76 10.44
CA ASN A 41 -8.50 12.14 9.08
C ASN A 41 -7.14 12.84 8.95
N LEU A 42 -6.22 12.66 9.89
CA LEU A 42 -4.93 13.39 9.99
C LEU A 42 -5.09 14.93 10.01
N GLY A 43 -6.25 15.44 10.42
CA GLY A 43 -6.57 16.86 10.39
C GLY A 43 -6.80 17.43 8.98
N LEU A 44 -7.03 16.58 7.99
CA LEU A 44 -7.21 16.98 6.59
C LEU A 44 -8.67 17.25 6.25
N SER A 45 -8.89 18.17 5.29
CA SER A 45 -10.19 18.35 4.68
C SER A 45 -10.61 17.16 3.83
N GLU A 46 -11.92 17.02 3.57
CA GLU A 46 -12.47 15.96 2.74
C GLU A 46 -11.85 15.97 1.32
N ASP A 47 -11.67 17.16 0.73
CA ASP A 47 -11.11 17.30 -0.61
C ASP A 47 -9.67 16.75 -0.68
N VAL A 48 -8.84 17.08 0.30
CA VAL A 48 -7.45 16.57 0.35
C VAL A 48 -7.44 15.07 0.58
N ARG A 49 -8.28 14.55 1.47
CA ARG A 49 -8.39 13.11 1.73
C ARG A 49 -8.77 12.27 0.51
N ARG A 50 -9.52 12.86 -0.42
CA ARG A 50 -9.97 12.19 -1.65
C ARG A 50 -9.08 12.46 -2.84
N SER A 51 -8.15 13.40 -2.72
CA SER A 51 -7.25 13.75 -3.81
C SER A 51 -6.14 12.72 -4.02
N HIS A 52 -5.43 12.85 -5.14
CA HIS A 52 -4.31 12.00 -5.53
C HIS A 52 -3.14 12.00 -4.53
N VAL A 53 -3.06 12.96 -3.61
CA VAL A 53 -2.01 12.92 -2.57
C VAL A 53 -2.26 11.83 -1.54
N ALA A 54 -3.52 11.42 -1.35
CA ALA A 54 -3.93 10.38 -0.38
C ALA A 54 -3.88 8.96 -0.96
N TRP A 55 -3.99 8.80 -2.27
CA TRP A 55 -4.02 7.53 -2.99
C TRP A 55 -3.82 7.77 -4.49
N ASP A 56 -3.66 6.70 -5.27
CA ASP A 56 -3.55 6.81 -6.73
C ASP A 56 -4.89 6.41 -7.38
N PRO A 57 -5.77 7.39 -7.74
CA PRO A 57 -7.08 7.10 -8.34
C PRO A 57 -6.94 6.24 -9.60
N GLY A 58 -7.68 5.13 -9.64
CA GLY A 58 -7.65 4.20 -10.76
C GLY A 58 -6.59 3.09 -10.68
N ALA A 59 -5.56 3.22 -9.84
CA ALA A 59 -4.50 2.23 -9.74
C ALA A 59 -5.01 0.84 -9.34
N LEU A 60 -5.90 0.77 -8.36
CA LEU A 60 -6.51 -0.50 -7.94
C LEU A 60 -7.31 -1.16 -9.07
N GLY A 61 -8.12 -0.38 -9.81
CA GLY A 61 -8.90 -0.91 -10.92
C GLY A 61 -8.03 -1.50 -12.03
N VAL A 62 -6.92 -0.85 -12.35
CA VAL A 62 -5.93 -1.38 -13.31
C VAL A 62 -5.28 -2.65 -12.76
N ALA A 63 -4.88 -2.65 -11.50
CA ALA A 63 -4.26 -3.82 -10.88
C ALA A 63 -5.21 -5.02 -10.81
N GLU A 64 -6.49 -4.81 -10.50
CA GLU A 64 -7.52 -5.86 -10.51
C GLU A 64 -7.77 -6.42 -11.92
N ALA A 65 -7.84 -5.56 -12.92
CA ALA A 65 -7.98 -6.00 -14.32
C ALA A 65 -6.77 -6.84 -14.76
N LEU A 66 -5.55 -6.40 -14.44
CA LEU A 66 -4.33 -7.16 -14.72
C LEU A 66 -4.28 -8.48 -13.95
N SER A 67 -4.72 -8.50 -12.70
CA SER A 67 -4.83 -9.73 -11.90
C SER A 67 -5.74 -10.76 -12.57
N ALA A 68 -6.87 -10.30 -13.10
CA ALA A 68 -7.79 -11.17 -13.82
C ALA A 68 -7.21 -11.67 -15.17
N LEU A 69 -6.61 -10.76 -15.95
CA LEU A 69 -6.07 -11.09 -17.27
C LEU A 69 -4.86 -12.03 -17.20
N LEU A 70 -4.01 -11.86 -16.21
CA LEU A 70 -2.78 -12.62 -16.05
C LEU A 70 -2.95 -13.84 -15.14
N ASP A 71 -4.13 -14.02 -14.56
CA ASP A 71 -4.37 -14.99 -13.47
C ASP A 71 -3.28 -14.90 -12.39
N ALA A 72 -3.07 -13.67 -11.90
CA ALA A 72 -1.97 -13.29 -11.02
C ALA A 72 -2.50 -12.86 -9.64
N THR A 73 -1.75 -13.22 -8.59
CA THR A 73 -2.04 -12.71 -7.25
C THR A 73 -1.78 -11.21 -7.18
N LEU A 74 -2.72 -10.46 -6.61
CA LEU A 74 -2.59 -9.03 -6.31
C LEU A 74 -2.61 -8.83 -4.80
N VAL A 75 -1.66 -8.06 -4.29
CA VAL A 75 -1.64 -7.54 -2.92
C VAL A 75 -1.82 -6.02 -2.97
N ALA A 76 -2.86 -5.52 -2.31
CA ALA A 76 -3.21 -4.11 -2.30
C ALA A 76 -3.27 -3.56 -0.87
N SER A 77 -2.79 -2.33 -0.66
CA SER A 77 -2.94 -1.63 0.61
C SER A 77 -4.39 -1.15 0.77
N GLY A 78 -4.95 -1.37 1.96
CA GLY A 78 -6.30 -0.93 2.31
C GLY A 78 -6.37 0.45 2.95
N ILE A 79 -5.24 1.14 3.12
CA ILE A 79 -5.16 2.43 3.80
C ILE A 79 -4.51 3.50 2.93
N SER A 80 -4.78 4.78 3.27
CA SER A 80 -4.16 5.92 2.61
C SER A 80 -2.65 5.95 2.81
N ARG A 81 -1.91 6.29 1.73
CA ARG A 81 -0.46 6.53 1.77
C ARG A 81 -0.05 7.64 2.73
N LEU A 82 -0.97 8.52 3.11
CA LEU A 82 -0.70 9.59 4.08
C LEU A 82 -0.63 9.07 5.52
N LEU A 83 -1.33 7.95 5.84
CA LEU A 83 -1.16 7.26 7.12
C LEU A 83 0.15 6.52 7.19
N TYR A 84 0.44 5.76 6.15
CA TYR A 84 1.69 5.06 5.93
C TYR A 84 1.86 4.77 4.44
N ASP A 85 2.94 5.21 3.85
CA ASP A 85 3.30 4.89 2.47
C ASP A 85 3.99 3.51 2.43
N CYS A 86 3.21 2.47 2.07
CA CYS A 86 3.71 1.09 2.01
C CYS A 86 4.81 0.87 0.96
N ASN A 87 5.06 1.84 0.08
CA ASN A 87 6.19 1.87 -0.85
C ASN A 87 7.46 2.49 -0.23
N ARG A 88 7.46 2.74 1.08
CA ARG A 88 8.59 3.32 1.81
C ARG A 88 8.97 2.45 2.99
N PRO A 89 10.27 2.23 3.23
CA PRO A 89 10.72 1.51 4.43
C PRO A 89 10.48 2.37 5.69
N PRO A 90 10.40 1.75 6.88
CA PRO A 90 10.06 2.44 8.13
C PRO A 90 10.98 3.60 8.52
N GLU A 91 12.25 3.52 8.17
CA GLU A 91 13.27 4.55 8.43
C GLU A 91 13.17 5.74 7.48
N ALA A 92 12.44 5.63 6.39
CA ALA A 92 12.28 6.73 5.45
C ALA A 92 11.37 7.82 6.05
N GLU A 93 11.78 9.07 5.95
CA GLU A 93 10.97 10.22 6.38
C GLU A 93 9.63 10.25 5.65
N GLY A 94 9.63 9.95 4.35
CA GLY A 94 8.44 9.91 3.51
C GLY A 94 7.48 8.74 3.78
N ALA A 95 7.78 7.83 4.72
CA ALA A 95 6.84 6.76 5.09
C ALA A 95 5.58 7.32 5.77
N MET A 96 5.71 8.40 6.52
CA MET A 96 4.64 9.15 7.18
C MET A 96 4.91 10.65 7.00
N PRO A 97 4.66 11.20 5.80
CA PRO A 97 5.11 12.55 5.46
C PRO A 97 4.31 13.62 6.22
N ALA A 98 5.00 14.60 6.80
CA ALA A 98 4.37 15.79 7.38
C ALA A 98 3.86 16.76 6.32
N ARG A 99 4.33 16.61 5.08
CA ARG A 99 3.91 17.38 3.91
C ARG A 99 3.91 16.51 2.67
N SER A 100 2.87 16.63 1.85
CA SER A 100 2.75 15.97 0.55
C SER A 100 2.38 17.02 -0.50
N GLU A 101 3.25 17.22 -1.49
CA GLU A 101 3.15 18.29 -2.47
C GLU A 101 2.99 19.67 -1.80
N ILE A 102 1.84 20.32 -1.99
CA ILE A 102 1.52 21.64 -1.40
C ILE A 102 0.77 21.53 -0.05
N TYR A 103 0.37 20.32 0.35
CA TYR A 103 -0.47 20.11 1.52
C TYR A 103 0.36 19.75 2.75
N ASP A 104 0.14 20.45 3.84
CA ASP A 104 0.61 20.03 5.16
C ASP A 104 -0.32 18.96 5.72
N ILE A 105 0.27 17.96 6.39
CA ILE A 105 -0.44 16.83 6.98
C ILE A 105 -0.36 16.97 8.50
N PRO A 106 -1.32 17.66 9.15
CA PRO A 106 -1.20 18.00 10.57
C PRO A 106 -1.01 16.78 11.47
N GLY A 107 -1.71 15.69 11.19
CA GLY A 107 -1.63 14.45 11.97
C GLY A 107 -0.30 13.69 11.85
N ASN A 108 0.61 14.16 10.98
CA ASN A 108 1.95 13.60 10.82
C ASN A 108 3.05 14.51 11.36
N VAL A 109 2.70 15.71 11.80
CA VAL A 109 3.67 16.64 12.38
C VAL A 109 4.07 16.17 13.78
N GLY A 110 5.37 16.09 14.05
CA GLY A 110 5.88 15.79 15.39
C GLY A 110 5.56 14.39 15.90
N LEU A 111 5.39 13.41 15.03
CA LEU A 111 5.19 12.01 15.43
C LEU A 111 6.37 11.53 16.26
N THR A 112 6.08 10.99 17.45
CA THR A 112 7.07 10.31 18.27
C THR A 112 7.52 9.00 17.64
N GLU A 113 8.68 8.49 18.06
CA GLU A 113 9.16 7.18 17.62
C GLU A 113 8.15 6.06 17.92
N ALA A 114 7.51 6.11 19.10
CA ALA A 114 6.47 5.14 19.47
C ALA A 114 5.26 5.20 18.53
N GLN A 115 4.81 6.39 18.15
CA GLN A 115 3.72 6.57 17.21
C GLN A 115 4.10 6.07 15.80
N ARG A 116 5.31 6.37 15.33
CA ARG A 116 5.83 5.86 14.06
C ARG A 116 5.91 4.34 14.06
N LYS A 117 6.43 3.77 15.14
CA LYS A 117 6.49 2.31 15.33
C LYS A 117 5.10 1.66 15.31
N ALA A 118 4.14 2.25 16.03
CA ALA A 118 2.77 1.74 16.06
C ALA A 118 2.14 1.68 14.66
N ARG A 119 2.31 2.72 13.83
CA ARG A 119 1.82 2.70 12.43
C ARG A 119 2.59 1.71 11.56
N THR A 120 3.89 1.59 11.74
CA THR A 120 4.71 0.58 11.05
C THR A 120 4.18 -0.83 11.33
N ASP A 121 3.93 -1.13 12.60
CA ASP A 121 3.43 -2.45 13.02
C ASP A 121 1.99 -2.71 12.55
N ALA A 122 1.14 -1.67 12.56
CA ALA A 122 -0.26 -1.79 12.15
C ALA A 122 -0.47 -1.88 10.63
N PHE A 123 0.35 -1.20 9.83
CA PHE A 123 0.11 -1.03 8.38
C PHE A 123 1.19 -1.64 7.50
N TYR A 124 2.45 -1.33 7.76
CA TYR A 124 3.55 -1.75 6.89
C TYR A 124 3.88 -3.25 7.04
N ARG A 125 3.99 -3.73 8.28
CA ARG A 125 4.36 -5.14 8.52
C ARG A 125 3.34 -6.13 7.95
N PRO A 126 2.02 -5.94 8.14
CA PRO A 126 1.02 -6.81 7.52
C PRO A 126 1.07 -6.76 6.00
N PHE A 127 1.25 -5.57 5.40
CA PHE A 127 1.36 -5.43 3.96
C PHE A 127 2.59 -6.16 3.42
N ARG A 128 3.76 -5.92 4.01
CA ARG A 128 5.01 -6.61 3.64
C ARG A 128 4.91 -8.12 3.80
N ALA A 129 4.28 -8.60 4.87
CA ALA A 129 4.06 -10.02 5.10
C ALA A 129 3.19 -10.65 4.01
N ALA A 130 2.12 -9.97 3.59
CA ALA A 130 1.25 -10.43 2.51
C ALA A 130 1.98 -10.50 1.17
N VAL A 131 2.81 -9.50 0.85
CA VAL A 131 3.66 -9.51 -0.36
C VAL A 131 4.65 -10.66 -0.28
N GLY A 132 5.31 -10.86 0.85
CA GLY A 132 6.24 -11.96 1.07
C GLY A 132 5.58 -13.33 0.91
N ALA A 133 4.37 -13.51 1.45
CA ALA A 133 3.60 -14.73 1.30
C ALA A 133 3.19 -14.98 -0.16
N ALA A 134 2.77 -13.95 -0.88
CA ALA A 134 2.44 -14.04 -2.30
C ALA A 134 3.65 -14.44 -3.16
N LEU A 135 4.83 -13.96 -2.82
CA LEU A 135 6.09 -14.31 -3.49
C LEU A 135 6.56 -15.73 -3.10
N GLY A 136 6.48 -16.11 -1.81
CA GLY A 136 6.96 -17.38 -1.29
C GLY A 136 6.10 -18.59 -1.66
N SER A 137 4.82 -18.39 -1.98
CA SER A 137 3.92 -19.44 -2.47
C SER A 137 4.25 -19.91 -3.88
N ARG A 138 5.15 -19.24 -4.57
CA ARG A 138 5.59 -19.58 -5.92
C ARG A 138 6.82 -20.45 -5.85
N ARG A 139 6.75 -21.62 -6.49
CA ARG A 139 7.94 -22.38 -6.78
C ARG A 139 8.84 -21.52 -7.64
N VAL A 140 9.97 -21.09 -7.08
CA VAL A 140 11.01 -20.37 -7.80
C VAL A 140 11.62 -21.35 -8.81
N GLY A 141 11.00 -21.44 -9.97
CA GLY A 141 11.67 -21.94 -11.15
C GLY A 141 12.70 -20.88 -11.57
N GLY A 142 13.92 -21.00 -11.04
CA GLY A 142 15.11 -20.38 -11.59
C GLY A 142 15.04 -18.88 -11.88
N TYR A 143 14.92 -18.01 -10.89
CA TYR A 143 15.39 -16.64 -11.02
C TYR A 143 16.86 -16.58 -10.64
N ALA A 144 17.72 -16.52 -11.67
CA ALA A 144 19.09 -16.06 -11.48
C ALA A 144 19.00 -14.64 -10.89
N HIS A 145 19.49 -14.45 -9.67
CA HIS A 145 19.73 -13.14 -9.12
C HIS A 145 20.62 -12.37 -10.10
N LEU A 146 20.06 -11.35 -10.76
CA LEU A 146 20.86 -10.32 -11.41
C LEU A 146 21.56 -9.53 -10.32
N ARG A 147 22.70 -10.04 -9.84
CA ARG A 147 23.59 -9.25 -9.03
C ARG A 147 24.12 -8.11 -9.91
N PRO A 148 24.09 -6.84 -9.42
CA PRO A 148 24.81 -5.79 -10.11
C PRO A 148 26.27 -6.21 -10.25
N ARG A 149 26.78 -6.12 -11.47
CA ARG A 149 28.20 -6.37 -11.75
C ARG A 149 29.01 -5.30 -11.00
N PRO A 150 30.03 -5.67 -10.21
CA PRO A 150 30.89 -4.66 -9.61
C PRO A 150 31.58 -3.84 -10.71
N PRO A 151 31.82 -2.55 -10.49
CA PRO A 151 32.56 -1.74 -11.45
C PRO A 151 33.99 -2.30 -11.63
N ALA A 152 34.46 -2.23 -12.86
CA ALA A 152 35.80 -2.62 -13.25
C ALA A 152 36.86 -1.72 -12.62
#